data_809956362eab8232e01fb13c10d90f37
#
_entry.id   809956362eab8232e01fb13c10d90f37
#
_cell.length_a   1.000
_cell.length_b   1.000
_cell.length_c   1.000
_cell.angle_alpha   90.00
_cell.angle_beta   90.00
_cell.angle_gamma   90.00
#
_symmetry.space_group_name_H-M   'P 1'
#
loop_
_entity.id
_entity.type
_entity.pdbx_description
1 polymer ?
#
loop_
_entity_poly.entity_id
_entity_poly.type
_entity_poly.pdbx_seq_one_letter_code
_entity_poly.pdbx_strand_id
1 'polypeptide(L)'
;MHVYFYIPVGAWVDTGIRMNTDNGRKVRALAIVAQAGTIDRLDSKTYRVKSQSGNGWYQVGKDGGEWKCECPDFRNRSVVCKHVFAVNYSITLRDNALSQNFFAPIQLPEPKSLTCKKCGSFEVVKDGVRANKVGKVQRFTCKVCGYRFVVNEGFLKMKNDGKIVCLALDLYFKKNSFRQIADTLSQFYNVKVDHSTLIRCMQKYVTIARDFVDSLKPDLSGIYHVDEMKIHVRKDDSADGHYAWLWNLADHDTRFLLASRVSQRREVKDARAVFQDGKDLMTKRPLAIIHDGLQSYNDAITNEFYTNTGPRIENIRSVGQRDEGLNQMIERVNNTIRDKEKRMRGMDHDESAQINADGIRINYDFIKPNMGLDGKTPAQAAGLDLGLDDGIRWQNLIRRATVSLVTGS
;
A
#
# COMPACT_ATOMS: atom_id res chain seq x y z
N MET A 1 -8.17 4.68 -27.80
CA MET A 1 -7.62 3.33 -28.01
C MET A 1 -8.26 2.44 -26.96
N HIS A 2 -9.31 1.69 -27.36
CA HIS A 2 -10.07 0.85 -26.43
C HIS A 2 -9.34 -0.47 -26.22
N VAL A 3 -9.00 -0.77 -24.99
CA VAL A 3 -8.42 -2.06 -24.60
C VAL A 3 -9.57 -2.94 -24.12
N TYR A 4 -9.89 -3.98 -24.92
CA TYR A 4 -10.86 -5.01 -24.54
C TYR A 4 -10.21 -6.03 -23.61
N PHE A 5 -10.78 -6.19 -22.41
CA PHE A 5 -10.50 -7.35 -21.58
C PHE A 5 -11.39 -8.52 -21.98
N TYR A 6 -10.78 -9.58 -22.43
CA TYR A 6 -11.44 -10.84 -22.77
C TYR A 6 -11.62 -11.65 -21.48
N ILE A 7 -12.89 -11.89 -21.10
CA ILE A 7 -13.24 -12.83 -20.03
C ILE A 7 -13.96 -14.00 -20.72
N PRO A 8 -13.45 -15.25 -20.61
CA PRO A 8 -14.18 -16.40 -21.16
C PRO A 8 -15.41 -16.72 -20.34
N VAL A 9 -16.55 -16.77 -21.00
CA VAL A 9 -17.82 -17.27 -20.46
C VAL A 9 -17.77 -18.79 -20.49
N GLY A 10 -17.81 -19.44 -19.33
CA GLY A 10 -17.79 -20.90 -19.22
C GLY A 10 -18.66 -21.42 -18.07
N ALA A 11 -19.69 -22.13 -18.45
CA ALA A 11 -20.44 -23.23 -17.82
C ALA A 11 -20.63 -23.25 -16.27
N TRP A 12 -21.87 -23.15 -15.89
CA TRP A 12 -22.41 -23.39 -14.55
C TRP A 12 -22.38 -24.88 -14.19
N VAL A 13 -21.73 -25.24 -13.09
CA VAL A 13 -21.93 -26.52 -12.40
C VAL A 13 -22.39 -26.24 -10.99
N ASP A 14 -23.61 -26.70 -10.69
CA ASP A 14 -24.29 -26.58 -9.40
C ASP A 14 -23.67 -27.55 -8.40
N THR A 15 -22.96 -27.06 -7.39
CA THR A 15 -22.53 -27.85 -6.24
C THR A 15 -23.06 -27.25 -4.96
N GLY A 16 -24.10 -27.89 -4.42
CA GLY A 16 -24.96 -27.51 -3.30
C GLY A 16 -24.30 -27.19 -1.95
N ILE A 17 -23.57 -26.11 -1.85
CA ILE A 17 -23.21 -25.48 -0.57
C ILE A 17 -23.98 -24.16 -0.50
N ARG A 18 -25.02 -24.11 0.37
CA ARG A 18 -25.76 -22.88 0.68
C ARG A 18 -24.81 -21.90 1.36
N MET A 19 -24.14 -21.06 0.57
CA MET A 19 -23.53 -19.84 1.09
C MET A 19 -24.63 -18.90 1.58
N ASN A 20 -24.35 -18.14 2.63
CA ASN A 20 -25.20 -17.04 3.05
C ASN A 20 -25.43 -16.13 1.84
N THR A 21 -26.64 -16.16 1.28
CA THR A 21 -26.97 -15.54 -0.02
C THR A 21 -26.70 -14.03 -0.06
N ASP A 22 -26.63 -13.38 1.12
CA ASP A 22 -26.33 -11.96 1.25
C ASP A 22 -24.83 -11.64 0.99
N ASN A 23 -23.92 -12.50 1.40
CA ASN A 23 -22.49 -12.27 1.15
C ASN A 23 -22.16 -12.30 -0.34
N GLY A 24 -22.72 -13.25 -1.09
CA GLY A 24 -22.51 -13.30 -2.53
C GLY A 24 -23.09 -12.09 -3.28
N ARG A 25 -24.17 -11.46 -2.77
CA ARG A 25 -24.73 -10.22 -3.34
C ARG A 25 -23.85 -9.01 -3.07
N LYS A 26 -23.30 -8.90 -1.88
CA LYS A 26 -22.38 -7.83 -1.48
C LYS A 26 -21.10 -7.87 -2.29
N VAL A 27 -20.50 -9.04 -2.48
CA VAL A 27 -19.32 -9.25 -3.32
C VAL A 27 -19.58 -8.79 -4.76
N ARG A 28 -20.68 -9.21 -5.38
CA ARG A 28 -21.04 -8.77 -6.72
C ARG A 28 -21.37 -7.27 -6.81
N ALA A 29 -21.86 -6.68 -5.73
CA ALA A 29 -22.10 -5.24 -5.66
C ALA A 29 -20.79 -4.44 -5.70
N LEU A 30 -19.75 -4.89 -5.00
CA LEU A 30 -18.43 -4.27 -5.06
C LEU A 30 -17.79 -4.36 -6.45
N ALA A 31 -17.98 -5.50 -7.14
CA ALA A 31 -17.52 -5.65 -8.52
C ALA A 31 -18.22 -4.65 -9.48
N ILE A 32 -19.50 -4.31 -9.22
CA ILE A 32 -20.20 -3.27 -9.96
C ILE A 32 -19.61 -1.89 -9.67
N VAL A 33 -19.39 -1.55 -8.41
CA VAL A 33 -18.83 -0.24 -7.99
C VAL A 33 -17.43 -0.02 -8.51
N ALA A 34 -16.62 -1.08 -8.56
CA ALA A 34 -15.24 -1.02 -9.05
C ALA A 34 -15.11 -0.76 -10.57
N GLN A 35 -16.18 -0.90 -11.34
CA GLN A 35 -16.18 -0.65 -12.78
C GLN A 35 -16.76 0.74 -13.09
N ALA A 36 -15.93 1.61 -13.66
CA ALA A 36 -16.40 2.94 -14.09
C ALA A 36 -17.55 2.86 -15.11
N GLY A 37 -18.55 3.73 -14.93
CA GLY A 37 -19.69 3.80 -15.86
C GLY A 37 -20.73 2.67 -15.69
N THR A 38 -20.75 1.95 -14.57
CA THR A 38 -21.73 0.92 -14.27
C THR A 38 -22.89 1.44 -13.40
N ILE A 39 -22.74 2.59 -12.78
CA ILE A 39 -23.77 3.23 -11.94
C ILE A 39 -23.91 4.68 -12.37
N ASP A 40 -25.08 5.03 -12.86
CA ASP A 40 -25.45 6.41 -13.20
C ASP A 40 -26.48 6.92 -12.19
N ARG A 41 -26.23 8.12 -11.66
CA ARG A 41 -27.21 8.82 -10.81
C ARG A 41 -28.15 9.63 -11.70
N LEU A 42 -29.43 9.34 -11.65
CA LEU A 42 -30.46 10.08 -12.39
C LEU A 42 -30.96 11.31 -11.61
N ASP A 43 -31.19 11.13 -10.31
CA ASP A 43 -31.58 12.21 -9.39
C ASP A 43 -31.12 11.91 -7.94
N SER A 44 -31.64 12.63 -6.95
CA SER A 44 -31.26 12.46 -5.55
C SER A 44 -31.66 11.10 -4.93
N LYS A 45 -32.61 10.40 -5.53
CA LYS A 45 -33.18 9.15 -5.00
C LYS A 45 -33.14 8.01 -6.00
N THR A 46 -32.79 8.26 -7.27
CA THR A 46 -32.90 7.30 -8.36
C THR A 46 -31.57 7.10 -9.06
N TYR A 47 -31.23 5.85 -9.29
CA TYR A 47 -30.00 5.40 -9.95
C TYR A 47 -30.36 4.38 -11.03
N ARG A 48 -29.49 4.24 -12.03
CA ARG A 48 -29.50 3.07 -12.92
C ARG A 48 -28.19 2.33 -12.81
N VAL A 49 -28.27 1.01 -12.76
CA VAL A 49 -27.13 0.12 -12.57
C VAL A 49 -27.08 -0.86 -13.73
N LYS A 50 -25.90 -1.01 -14.34
CA LYS A 50 -25.69 -1.90 -15.49
C LYS A 50 -25.84 -3.36 -15.07
N SER A 51 -26.52 -4.15 -15.90
CA SER A 51 -26.64 -5.59 -15.71
C SER A 51 -25.30 -6.27 -15.92
N GLN A 52 -24.90 -7.18 -15.04
CA GLN A 52 -23.69 -8.01 -15.22
C GLN A 52 -23.95 -9.23 -16.13
N SER A 53 -25.20 -9.63 -16.31
CA SER A 53 -25.59 -10.82 -17.07
C SER A 53 -26.23 -10.50 -18.43
N GLY A 54 -26.34 -9.21 -18.82
CA GLY A 54 -26.94 -8.78 -20.07
C GLY A 54 -26.61 -7.34 -20.42
N ASN A 55 -27.06 -6.87 -21.58
CA ASN A 55 -26.76 -5.52 -22.09
C ASN A 55 -27.67 -4.40 -21.55
N GLY A 56 -28.49 -4.70 -20.53
CA GLY A 56 -29.49 -3.77 -20.01
C GLY A 56 -29.04 -3.01 -18.75
N TRP A 57 -29.93 -2.11 -18.31
CA TRP A 57 -29.81 -1.35 -17.08
C TRP A 57 -31.01 -1.62 -16.18
N TYR A 58 -30.80 -1.66 -14.88
CA TYR A 58 -31.86 -1.76 -13.89
C TYR A 58 -31.99 -0.44 -13.14
N GLN A 59 -33.21 0.05 -12.98
CA GLN A 59 -33.46 1.20 -12.14
C GLN A 59 -33.50 0.79 -10.68
N VAL A 60 -32.82 1.59 -9.84
CA VAL A 60 -32.76 1.44 -8.38
C VAL A 60 -33.21 2.76 -7.78
N GLY A 61 -34.30 2.74 -7.06
CA GLY A 61 -34.89 3.97 -6.48
C GLY A 61 -35.22 3.81 -5.00
N LYS A 62 -35.29 4.94 -4.28
CA LYS A 62 -35.69 5.00 -2.87
C LYS A 62 -37.13 5.51 -2.78
N ASP A 63 -38.04 4.66 -2.28
CA ASP A 63 -39.45 4.95 -2.11
C ASP A 63 -39.87 4.67 -0.66
N GLY A 64 -40.51 5.63 0.02
CA GLY A 64 -40.92 5.49 1.41
C GLY A 64 -39.79 5.21 2.41
N GLY A 65 -38.54 5.54 2.06
CA GLY A 65 -37.36 5.24 2.89
C GLY A 65 -36.65 3.92 2.52
N GLU A 66 -37.29 3.04 1.76
CA GLU A 66 -36.77 1.75 1.36
C GLU A 66 -36.25 1.75 -0.09
N TRP A 67 -35.17 0.98 -0.33
CA TRP A 67 -34.63 0.81 -1.66
C TRP A 67 -35.38 -0.25 -2.46
N LYS A 68 -35.78 0.07 -3.69
CA LYS A 68 -36.41 -0.84 -4.65
C LYS A 68 -35.55 -0.98 -5.90
N CYS A 69 -35.55 -2.17 -6.52
CA CYS A 69 -34.83 -2.46 -7.74
C CYS A 69 -35.69 -3.23 -8.73
N GLU A 70 -35.55 -2.94 -10.01
CA GLU A 70 -36.29 -3.62 -11.08
C GLU A 70 -35.72 -4.98 -11.49
N CYS A 71 -34.57 -5.39 -10.95
CA CYS A 71 -33.93 -6.65 -11.34
C CYS A 71 -34.74 -7.89 -10.90
N PRO A 72 -34.61 -9.01 -11.63
CA PRO A 72 -35.34 -10.24 -11.31
C PRO A 72 -35.10 -10.78 -9.89
N ASP A 73 -33.86 -10.62 -9.37
CA ASP A 73 -33.51 -11.09 -8.01
C ASP A 73 -34.32 -10.33 -6.93
N PHE A 74 -34.52 -9.01 -7.12
CA PHE A 74 -35.32 -8.20 -6.22
C PHE A 74 -36.82 -8.47 -6.39
N ARG A 75 -37.33 -8.50 -7.66
CA ARG A 75 -38.76 -8.70 -7.95
C ARG A 75 -39.25 -10.05 -7.50
N ASN A 76 -38.49 -11.13 -7.72
CA ASN A 76 -38.94 -12.50 -7.48
C ASN A 76 -38.70 -12.98 -6.05
N ARG A 77 -37.71 -12.40 -5.33
CA ARG A 77 -37.31 -12.90 -4.01
C ARG A 77 -37.55 -11.90 -2.88
N SER A 78 -37.93 -10.67 -3.20
CA SER A 78 -38.16 -9.57 -2.24
C SER A 78 -37.00 -9.38 -1.25
N VAL A 79 -35.77 -9.56 -1.72
CA VAL A 79 -34.54 -9.42 -0.93
C VAL A 79 -33.64 -8.32 -1.50
N VAL A 80 -32.84 -7.71 -0.66
CA VAL A 80 -31.87 -6.70 -1.09
C VAL A 80 -30.91 -7.32 -2.12
N CYS A 81 -30.97 -6.86 -3.35
CA CYS A 81 -30.17 -7.39 -4.45
C CYS A 81 -28.81 -6.70 -4.56
N LYS A 82 -27.90 -7.27 -5.37
CA LYS A 82 -26.56 -6.70 -5.60
C LYS A 82 -26.58 -5.25 -6.12
N HIS A 83 -27.60 -4.85 -6.88
CA HIS A 83 -27.70 -3.50 -7.43
C HIS A 83 -28.04 -2.47 -6.35
N VAL A 84 -28.88 -2.82 -5.38
CA VAL A 84 -29.16 -1.98 -4.20
C VAL A 84 -27.90 -1.83 -3.33
N PHE A 85 -27.18 -2.92 -3.08
CA PHE A 85 -25.89 -2.83 -2.37
C PHE A 85 -24.88 -1.96 -3.12
N ALA A 86 -24.78 -2.09 -4.45
CA ALA A 86 -23.89 -1.28 -5.26
C ALA A 86 -24.21 0.23 -5.18
N VAL A 87 -25.48 0.60 -5.23
CA VAL A 87 -25.90 2.00 -5.05
C VAL A 87 -25.55 2.50 -3.65
N ASN A 88 -25.80 1.73 -2.60
CA ASN A 88 -25.44 2.12 -1.23
C ASN A 88 -23.92 2.32 -1.08
N TYR A 89 -23.10 1.42 -1.59
CA TYR A 89 -21.64 1.59 -1.57
C TYR A 89 -21.20 2.83 -2.36
N SER A 90 -21.78 3.07 -3.55
CA SER A 90 -21.49 4.26 -4.36
C SER A 90 -21.86 5.57 -3.64
N ILE A 91 -22.98 5.60 -2.91
CA ILE A 91 -23.37 6.75 -2.08
C ILE A 91 -22.37 6.96 -0.95
N THR A 92 -22.06 5.90 -0.20
CA THR A 92 -21.12 5.98 0.93
C THR A 92 -19.75 6.44 0.49
N LEU A 93 -19.23 5.94 -0.63
CA LEU A 93 -17.96 6.37 -1.21
C LEU A 93 -17.99 7.84 -1.61
N ARG A 94 -19.10 8.29 -2.23
CA ARG A 94 -19.27 9.69 -2.63
C ARG A 94 -19.40 10.63 -1.43
N ASP A 95 -20.17 10.25 -0.42
CA ASP A 95 -20.35 11.07 0.78
C ASP A 95 -19.05 11.19 1.57
N ASN A 96 -18.28 10.11 1.63
CA ASN A 96 -16.92 10.13 2.18
C ASN A 96 -15.98 11.01 1.34
N ALA A 97 -16.11 11.01 0.01
CA ALA A 97 -15.36 11.87 -0.88
C ALA A 97 -15.72 13.35 -0.73
N LEU A 98 -16.99 13.68 -0.55
CA LEU A 98 -17.47 15.06 -0.39
C LEU A 98 -17.19 15.63 1.01
N SER A 99 -17.11 14.79 2.03
CA SER A 99 -16.76 15.21 3.40
C SER A 99 -15.27 15.57 3.57
N GLN A 100 -14.44 15.24 2.56
CA GLN A 100 -13.04 15.63 2.51
C GLN A 100 -12.86 16.67 1.41
N ASN A 101 -12.09 17.74 1.71
CA ASN A 101 -11.58 18.66 0.69
C ASN A 101 -10.61 17.91 -0.25
N PHE A 102 -11.15 17.17 -1.22
CA PHE A 102 -10.41 16.35 -2.20
C PHE A 102 -9.42 17.14 -3.06
N PHE A 103 -9.48 18.45 -3.02
CA PHE A 103 -8.67 19.34 -3.85
C PHE A 103 -7.74 20.28 -3.05
N ALA A 104 -7.62 20.09 -1.74
CA ALA A 104 -6.49 20.70 -1.06
C ALA A 104 -5.25 19.93 -1.53
N PRO A 105 -4.37 20.50 -2.39
CA PRO A 105 -3.09 19.86 -2.65
C PRO A 105 -2.47 19.63 -1.28
N ILE A 106 -2.00 18.40 -1.03
CA ILE A 106 -1.20 18.12 0.17
C ILE A 106 -0.06 19.12 0.08
N GLN A 107 -0.15 20.19 0.87
CA GLN A 107 0.95 21.12 1.01
C GLN A 107 2.03 20.32 1.73
N LEU A 108 2.91 19.74 0.92
CA LEU A 108 4.17 19.24 1.45
C LEU A 108 4.74 20.41 2.23
N PRO A 109 5.15 20.22 3.50
CA PRO A 109 5.79 21.29 4.24
C PRO A 109 6.92 21.81 3.35
N GLU A 110 6.86 23.10 3.00
CA GLU A 110 7.98 23.73 2.33
C GLU A 110 9.24 23.34 3.08
N PRO A 111 10.38 23.10 2.41
CA PRO A 111 11.61 22.76 3.09
C PRO A 111 11.83 23.85 4.12
N LYS A 112 11.54 23.52 5.38
CA LYS A 112 11.65 24.46 6.51
C LYS A 112 13.05 25.05 6.43
N SER A 113 13.15 26.35 6.53
CA SER A 113 14.40 27.09 6.61
C SER A 113 15.40 26.31 7.47
N LEU A 114 16.61 26.15 6.95
CA LEU A 114 17.68 25.38 7.55
C LEU A 114 17.82 25.74 9.03
N THR A 115 17.59 24.78 9.92
CA THR A 115 17.69 24.97 11.37
C THR A 115 18.98 24.39 11.93
N CYS A 116 19.48 24.99 13.00
CA CYS A 116 20.62 24.48 13.71
C CYS A 116 20.28 23.16 14.45
N LYS A 117 21.04 22.11 14.17
CA LYS A 117 20.85 20.77 14.77
C LYS A 117 21.13 20.73 16.29
N LYS A 118 21.75 21.77 16.85
CA LYS A 118 22.11 21.83 18.27
C LYS A 118 21.10 22.64 19.12
N CYS A 119 20.66 23.79 18.61
CA CYS A 119 19.80 24.70 19.37
C CYS A 119 18.47 25.03 18.69
N GLY A 120 18.17 24.45 17.51
CA GLY A 120 16.92 24.67 16.78
C GLY A 120 16.78 26.04 16.08
N SER A 121 17.75 26.94 16.26
CA SER A 121 17.71 28.30 15.69
C SER A 121 17.70 28.28 14.17
N PHE A 122 16.95 29.21 13.57
CA PHE A 122 16.91 29.45 12.11
C PHE A 122 18.07 30.34 11.63
N GLU A 123 18.83 30.95 12.54
CA GLU A 123 19.96 31.81 12.19
C GLU A 123 21.19 30.99 11.75
N VAL A 124 21.09 30.39 10.59
CA VAL A 124 22.13 29.54 10.01
C VAL A 124 22.69 30.19 8.76
N VAL A 125 24.01 30.30 8.68
CA VAL A 125 24.72 30.90 7.54
C VAL A 125 25.67 29.90 6.90
N LYS A 126 25.98 30.10 5.62
CA LYS A 126 27.00 29.33 4.91
C LYS A 126 28.40 29.64 5.50
N ASP A 127 29.16 28.58 5.82
CA ASP A 127 30.47 28.64 6.42
C ASP A 127 31.51 27.90 5.57
N GLY A 128 31.64 28.31 4.32
CA GLY A 128 32.59 27.75 3.37
C GLY A 128 32.27 26.32 2.91
N VAL A 129 33.11 25.79 2.07
CA VAL A 129 32.99 24.49 1.44
C VAL A 129 34.08 23.56 1.93
N ARG A 130 33.76 22.36 2.35
CA ARG A 130 34.71 21.31 2.71
C ARG A 130 34.81 20.30 1.57
N ALA A 131 36.02 20.04 1.10
CA ALA A 131 36.31 18.91 0.24
C ALA A 131 36.43 17.63 1.07
N ASN A 132 35.72 16.57 0.68
CA ASN A 132 35.86 15.22 1.21
C ASN A 132 36.00 14.21 0.06
N LYS A 133 36.15 12.90 0.37
CA LYS A 133 36.31 11.85 -0.66
C LYS A 133 35.12 11.74 -1.64
N VAL A 134 33.96 12.29 -1.29
CA VAL A 134 32.70 12.23 -2.10
C VAL A 134 32.47 13.52 -2.89
N GLY A 135 33.25 14.57 -2.63
CA GLY A 135 33.15 15.85 -3.33
C GLY A 135 33.14 17.08 -2.40
N LYS A 136 32.76 18.22 -2.96
CA LYS A 136 32.63 19.48 -2.23
C LYS A 136 31.31 19.55 -1.47
N VAL A 137 31.38 19.77 -0.14
CA VAL A 137 30.18 19.82 0.73
C VAL A 137 30.10 21.18 1.40
N GLN A 138 28.94 21.86 1.28
CA GLN A 138 28.71 23.14 1.93
C GLN A 138 28.61 22.95 3.46
N ARG A 139 29.37 23.71 4.21
CA ARG A 139 29.28 23.84 5.67
C ARG A 139 28.35 25.00 6.03
N PHE A 140 27.77 24.87 7.19
CA PHE A 140 26.90 25.87 7.79
C PHE A 140 27.33 26.11 9.24
N THR A 141 27.14 27.33 9.71
CA THR A 141 27.38 27.74 11.09
C THR A 141 26.12 28.40 11.64
N CYS A 142 25.67 27.98 12.82
CA CYS A 142 24.60 28.66 13.55
C CYS A 142 25.16 29.93 14.21
N LYS A 143 24.53 31.08 13.96
CA LYS A 143 24.93 32.36 14.58
C LYS A 143 24.68 32.41 16.08
N VAL A 144 23.64 31.66 16.57
CA VAL A 144 23.25 31.69 17.98
C VAL A 144 24.19 30.86 18.85
N CYS A 145 24.53 29.62 18.45
CA CYS A 145 25.30 28.72 19.31
C CYS A 145 26.68 28.35 18.75
N GLY A 146 27.09 28.91 17.61
CA GLY A 146 28.37 28.63 16.96
C GLY A 146 28.54 27.22 16.42
N TYR A 147 27.50 26.36 16.47
CA TYR A 147 27.59 24.98 16.01
C TYR A 147 27.76 24.92 14.50
N ARG A 148 28.84 24.24 14.07
CA ARG A 148 29.15 24.02 12.66
C ARG A 148 28.64 22.65 12.21
N PHE A 149 27.92 22.61 11.10
CA PHE A 149 27.37 21.38 10.57
C PHE A 149 27.29 21.38 9.04
N VAL A 150 27.00 20.24 8.49
CA VAL A 150 26.80 20.02 7.07
C VAL A 150 25.34 19.55 6.90
N VAL A 151 24.65 20.11 5.93
CA VAL A 151 23.38 19.53 5.49
C VAL A 151 23.73 18.28 4.72
N ASN A 152 23.37 17.17 5.29
CA ASN A 152 23.63 15.89 4.67
C ASN A 152 22.35 15.46 3.94
N GLU A 153 22.48 15.19 2.67
CA GLU A 153 21.36 14.77 1.79
C GLU A 153 20.87 13.33 2.07
N GLY A 154 20.85 12.92 3.34
CA GLY A 154 20.36 11.60 3.75
C GLY A 154 21.44 10.50 3.83
N PHE A 155 22.62 10.69 3.27
CA PHE A 155 23.66 9.65 3.17
C PHE A 155 24.82 9.86 4.17
N LEU A 156 24.44 10.00 5.45
CA LEU A 156 25.38 10.24 6.57
C LEU A 156 26.40 9.11 6.73
N LYS A 157 27.68 9.47 6.86
CA LYS A 157 28.81 8.57 7.15
C LYS A 157 28.99 7.45 6.10
N MET A 158 28.59 7.66 4.86
CA MET A 158 28.79 6.70 3.77
C MET A 158 30.14 6.95 3.09
N LYS A 159 30.85 5.86 2.76
CA LYS A 159 32.07 5.92 1.96
C LYS A 159 31.77 6.10 0.46
N ASN A 160 30.61 5.65 0.02
CA ASN A 160 30.15 5.69 -1.36
C ASN A 160 29.18 6.85 -1.58
N ASP A 161 29.12 7.33 -2.81
CA ASP A 161 28.13 8.32 -3.23
C ASP A 161 26.69 7.81 -2.98
N GLY A 162 25.81 8.71 -2.59
CA GLY A 162 24.39 8.40 -2.40
C GLY A 162 23.73 7.80 -3.64
N LYS A 163 24.15 8.18 -4.84
CA LYS A 163 23.68 7.58 -6.09
C LYS A 163 24.00 6.09 -6.20
N ILE A 164 25.21 5.70 -5.77
CA ILE A 164 25.62 4.28 -5.76
C ILE A 164 24.79 3.48 -4.76
N VAL A 165 24.51 4.06 -3.59
CA VAL A 165 23.64 3.43 -2.60
C VAL A 165 22.21 3.26 -3.15
N CYS A 166 21.67 4.29 -3.79
CA CYS A 166 20.35 4.22 -4.41
C CYS A 166 20.28 3.23 -5.58
N LEU A 167 21.32 3.17 -6.41
CA LEU A 167 21.44 2.16 -7.46
C LEU A 167 21.44 0.74 -6.88
N ALA A 168 22.18 0.53 -5.78
CA ALA A 168 22.20 -0.78 -5.12
C ALA A 168 20.82 -1.17 -4.57
N LEU A 169 20.08 -0.22 -3.95
CA LEU A 169 18.70 -0.44 -3.50
C LEU A 169 17.78 -0.77 -4.66
N ASP A 170 17.82 0.00 -5.73
CA ASP A 170 16.97 -0.20 -6.91
C ASP A 170 17.23 -1.56 -7.57
N LEU A 171 18.50 -1.93 -7.76
CA LEU A 171 18.88 -3.24 -8.30
C LEU A 171 18.42 -4.39 -7.38
N TYR A 172 18.53 -4.22 -6.04
CA TYR A 172 18.08 -5.23 -5.11
C TYR A 172 16.57 -5.46 -5.21
N PHE A 173 15.78 -4.40 -5.20
CA PHE A 173 14.33 -4.52 -5.35
C PHE A 173 13.89 -4.86 -6.79
N LYS A 174 14.79 -4.80 -7.77
CA LYS A 174 14.65 -5.36 -9.13
C LYS A 174 15.12 -6.81 -9.25
N LYS A 175 15.23 -7.53 -8.12
CA LYS A 175 15.50 -8.97 -8.04
C LYS A 175 16.97 -9.38 -8.24
N ASN A 176 17.96 -8.48 -8.10
CA ASN A 176 19.38 -8.85 -8.10
C ASN A 176 19.83 -9.22 -6.68
N SER A 177 20.67 -10.24 -6.55
CA SER A 177 21.30 -10.57 -5.28
C SER A 177 22.38 -9.53 -4.92
N PHE A 178 22.68 -9.35 -3.63
CA PHE A 178 23.74 -8.43 -3.20
C PHE A 178 25.13 -8.75 -3.78
N ARG A 179 25.40 -10.03 -4.06
CA ARG A 179 26.65 -10.43 -4.73
C ARG A 179 26.68 -9.98 -6.19
N GLN A 180 25.57 -10.15 -6.93
CA GLN A 180 25.43 -9.63 -8.30
C GLN A 180 25.53 -8.11 -8.34
N ILE A 181 24.95 -7.41 -7.37
CA ILE A 181 25.03 -5.96 -7.27
C ILE A 181 26.48 -5.52 -7.01
N ALA A 182 27.19 -6.18 -6.09
CA ALA A 182 28.60 -5.88 -5.81
C ALA A 182 29.48 -6.08 -7.06
N ASP A 183 29.23 -7.14 -7.82
CA ASP A 183 29.90 -7.40 -9.09
C ASP A 183 29.58 -6.32 -10.15
N THR A 184 28.33 -5.97 -10.33
CA THR A 184 27.89 -4.88 -11.23
C THR A 184 28.55 -3.54 -10.87
N LEU A 185 28.58 -3.19 -9.59
CA LEU A 185 29.21 -1.95 -9.11
C LEU A 185 30.72 -1.96 -9.38
N SER A 186 31.36 -3.10 -9.22
CA SER A 186 32.80 -3.24 -9.53
C SER A 186 33.09 -3.10 -11.00
N GLN A 187 32.32 -3.78 -11.87
CA GLN A 187 32.56 -3.80 -13.33
C GLN A 187 32.23 -2.46 -13.98
N PHE A 188 31.08 -1.89 -13.71
CA PHE A 188 30.57 -0.72 -14.43
C PHE A 188 30.91 0.62 -13.80
N TYR A 189 31.11 0.64 -12.48
CA TYR A 189 31.31 1.90 -11.73
C TYR A 189 32.67 1.96 -11.05
N ASN A 190 33.51 0.92 -11.17
CA ASN A 190 34.80 0.80 -10.45
C ASN A 190 34.67 1.00 -8.93
N VAL A 191 33.51 0.57 -8.36
CA VAL A 191 33.22 0.68 -6.93
C VAL A 191 33.33 -0.68 -6.29
N LYS A 192 34.41 -0.92 -5.56
CA LYS A 192 34.62 -2.15 -4.78
C LYS A 192 33.89 -2.06 -3.46
N VAL A 193 32.83 -2.83 -3.30
CA VAL A 193 32.00 -2.92 -2.09
C VAL A 193 31.67 -4.37 -1.78
N ASP A 194 31.79 -4.76 -0.52
CA ASP A 194 31.38 -6.09 -0.09
C ASP A 194 29.86 -6.20 0.04
N HIS A 195 29.30 -7.36 -0.31
CA HIS A 195 27.87 -7.61 -0.26
C HIS A 195 27.25 -7.39 1.15
N SER A 196 28.00 -7.67 2.23
CA SER A 196 27.54 -7.44 3.60
C SER A 196 27.38 -5.93 3.91
N THR A 197 28.17 -5.10 3.26
CA THR A 197 28.03 -3.64 3.33
C THR A 197 26.75 -3.18 2.63
N LEU A 198 26.41 -3.79 1.49
CA LEU A 198 25.16 -3.51 0.79
C LEU A 198 23.94 -3.91 1.61
N ILE A 199 23.99 -5.07 2.30
CA ILE A 199 22.92 -5.51 3.22
C ILE A 199 22.71 -4.44 4.32
N ARG A 200 23.78 -3.99 5.00
CA ARG A 200 23.69 -2.96 6.04
C ARG A 200 23.16 -1.63 5.50
N CYS A 201 23.53 -1.27 4.27
CA CYS A 201 22.99 -0.08 3.61
C CYS A 201 21.50 -0.22 3.38
N MET A 202 21.05 -1.36 2.84
CA MET A 202 19.64 -1.63 2.60
C MET A 202 18.85 -1.55 3.91
N GLN A 203 19.26 -2.26 4.95
CA GLN A 203 18.59 -2.25 6.24
C GLN A 203 18.46 -0.82 6.79
N LYS A 204 19.56 -0.06 6.80
CA LYS A 204 19.56 1.32 7.29
C LYS A 204 18.60 2.23 6.54
N TYR A 205 18.63 2.22 5.22
CA TYR A 205 17.84 3.18 4.43
C TYR A 205 16.39 2.77 4.26
N VAL A 206 16.10 1.48 4.30
CA VAL A 206 14.73 0.99 4.38
C VAL A 206 14.08 1.40 5.70
N THR A 207 14.79 1.25 6.84
CA THR A 207 14.25 1.69 8.15
C THR A 207 13.98 3.21 8.16
N ILE A 208 14.93 4.02 7.67
CA ILE A 208 14.74 5.48 7.58
C ILE A 208 13.55 5.84 6.67
N ALA A 209 13.42 5.18 5.53
CA ALA A 209 12.33 5.44 4.60
C ALA A 209 10.98 4.96 5.18
N ARG A 210 10.94 3.81 5.88
CA ARG A 210 9.75 3.28 6.53
C ARG A 210 9.19 4.28 7.54
N ASP A 211 10.00 4.75 8.47
CA ASP A 211 9.58 5.68 9.51
C ASP A 211 8.98 6.97 8.92
N PHE A 212 9.48 7.40 7.78
CA PHE A 212 8.93 8.54 7.04
C PHE A 212 7.61 8.20 6.35
N VAL A 213 7.56 7.11 5.56
CA VAL A 213 6.35 6.79 4.78
C VAL A 213 5.18 6.40 5.68
N ASP A 214 5.43 5.83 6.85
CA ASP A 214 4.41 5.48 7.84
C ASP A 214 3.83 6.72 8.53
N SER A 215 4.51 7.88 8.47
CA SER A 215 3.97 9.16 8.94
C SER A 215 3.04 9.86 7.95
N LEU A 216 3.02 9.41 6.67
CA LEU A 216 2.20 10.01 5.63
C LEU A 216 0.73 9.59 5.77
N LYS A 217 -0.17 10.41 5.22
CA LYS A 217 -1.61 10.15 5.25
C LYS A 217 -2.12 10.00 3.82
N PRO A 218 -2.19 8.77 3.29
CA PRO A 218 -2.73 8.50 1.97
C PRO A 218 -4.25 8.72 1.92
N ASP A 219 -4.77 9.09 0.76
CA ASP A 219 -6.20 9.09 0.48
C ASP A 219 -6.60 7.71 -0.05
N LEU A 220 -7.38 6.99 0.75
CA LEU A 220 -7.71 5.59 0.53
C LEU A 220 -9.20 5.42 0.29
N SER A 221 -9.57 4.39 -0.49
CA SER A 221 -10.96 4.09 -0.85
C SER A 221 -11.83 3.70 0.34
N GLY A 222 -11.24 3.15 1.39
CA GLY A 222 -11.95 2.56 2.52
C GLY A 222 -12.35 1.10 2.30
N ILE A 223 -12.02 0.51 1.17
CA ILE A 223 -12.18 -0.91 0.87
C ILE A 223 -10.78 -1.53 0.85
N TYR A 224 -10.56 -2.51 1.70
CA TYR A 224 -9.25 -3.10 1.87
C TYR A 224 -9.25 -4.59 1.57
N HIS A 225 -8.12 -5.06 1.06
CA HIS A 225 -7.84 -6.48 0.89
C HIS A 225 -6.77 -6.89 1.87
N VAL A 226 -6.95 -8.04 2.49
CA VAL A 226 -5.94 -8.66 3.34
C VAL A 226 -5.74 -10.10 2.90
N ASP A 227 -4.48 -10.49 2.81
CA ASP A 227 -4.08 -11.86 2.46
C ASP A 227 -2.70 -12.15 3.05
N GLU A 228 -2.39 -13.42 3.26
CA GLU A 228 -1.10 -13.83 3.76
C GLU A 228 -0.43 -14.84 2.83
N MET A 229 0.89 -14.87 2.88
CA MET A 229 1.70 -15.81 2.13
C MET A 229 2.85 -16.36 2.98
N LYS A 230 3.25 -17.60 2.73
CA LYS A 230 4.47 -18.15 3.31
C LYS A 230 5.69 -17.52 2.66
N ILE A 231 6.67 -17.14 3.47
CA ILE A 231 8.01 -16.69 3.05
C ILE A 231 9.07 -17.56 3.70
N HIS A 232 10.21 -17.73 3.03
CA HIS A 232 11.28 -18.58 3.53
C HIS A 232 12.23 -17.80 4.45
N VAL A 233 12.35 -18.23 5.72
CA VAL A 233 13.25 -17.66 6.73
C VAL A 233 14.18 -18.75 7.25
N ARG A 234 15.49 -18.60 7.09
CA ARG A 234 16.46 -19.71 7.20
C ARG A 234 16.80 -20.19 8.60
N LYS A 235 16.62 -19.36 9.63
CA LYS A 235 17.26 -19.62 10.94
C LYS A 235 16.34 -19.55 12.14
N ASP A 236 15.05 -19.28 11.95
CA ASP A 236 14.15 -19.23 13.08
C ASP A 236 13.54 -20.60 13.38
N ASP A 237 13.45 -20.92 14.67
CA ASP A 237 12.75 -22.11 15.20
C ASP A 237 11.23 -21.95 15.02
N SER A 238 10.78 -21.75 13.78
CA SER A 238 9.37 -21.69 13.48
C SER A 238 8.72 -23.05 13.62
N ALA A 239 7.50 -23.09 14.12
CA ALA A 239 6.72 -24.33 14.26
C ALA A 239 6.55 -25.09 12.92
N ASP A 240 6.72 -24.40 11.78
CA ASP A 240 6.58 -24.91 10.40
C ASP A 240 7.93 -25.09 9.66
N GLY A 241 9.07 -25.09 10.36
CA GLY A 241 10.41 -25.35 9.81
C GLY A 241 10.81 -24.38 8.69
N HIS A 242 11.57 -23.35 8.99
CA HIS A 242 12.15 -22.39 8.05
C HIS A 242 11.19 -21.48 7.29
N TYR A 243 9.94 -21.36 7.67
CA TYR A 243 8.94 -20.48 7.07
C TYR A 243 8.35 -19.52 8.09
N ALA A 244 8.08 -18.30 7.65
CA ALA A 244 7.26 -17.32 8.33
C ALA A 244 6.07 -16.94 7.45
N TRP A 245 5.11 -16.21 8.01
CA TRP A 245 3.97 -15.67 7.29
C TRP A 245 4.16 -14.19 7.04
N LEU A 246 3.95 -13.75 5.81
CA LEU A 246 3.90 -12.36 5.43
C LEU A 246 2.44 -11.98 5.17
N TRP A 247 1.92 -11.08 5.99
CA TRP A 247 0.58 -10.53 5.88
C TRP A 247 0.63 -9.22 5.14
N ASN A 248 -0.24 -9.04 4.16
CA ASN A 248 -0.34 -7.83 3.37
C ASN A 248 -1.74 -7.23 3.46
N LEU A 249 -1.82 -5.93 3.73
CA LEU A 249 -3.06 -5.15 3.75
C LEU A 249 -2.96 -4.06 2.69
N ALA A 250 -3.87 -4.06 1.71
CA ALA A 250 -3.82 -3.16 0.57
C ALA A 250 -5.18 -2.49 0.31
N ASP A 251 -5.14 -1.25 -0.14
CA ASP A 251 -6.33 -0.52 -0.59
C ASP A 251 -6.77 -0.99 -1.97
N HIS A 252 -8.09 -1.11 -2.16
CA HIS A 252 -8.69 -1.63 -3.38
C HIS A 252 -8.38 -0.80 -4.63
N ASP A 253 -8.64 0.51 -4.56
CA ASP A 253 -8.58 1.39 -5.72
C ASP A 253 -7.15 1.83 -6.04
N THR A 254 -6.43 2.27 -5.02
CA THR A 254 -5.08 2.81 -5.18
C THR A 254 -4.01 1.73 -5.21
N ARG A 255 -4.33 0.50 -4.78
CA ARG A 255 -3.40 -0.62 -4.60
C ARG A 255 -2.29 -0.32 -3.59
N PHE A 256 -2.45 0.71 -2.79
CA PHE A 256 -1.49 1.10 -1.78
C PHE A 256 -1.40 0.04 -0.67
N LEU A 257 -0.19 -0.41 -0.38
CA LEU A 257 0.07 -1.37 0.70
C LEU A 257 0.19 -0.63 2.04
N LEU A 258 -0.89 -0.67 2.83
CA LEU A 258 -0.92 -0.04 4.14
C LEU A 258 0.03 -0.73 5.13
N ALA A 259 0.08 -2.04 5.08
CA ALA A 259 0.93 -2.82 5.95
C ALA A 259 1.45 -4.08 5.26
N SER A 260 2.66 -4.47 5.62
CA SER A 260 3.29 -5.76 5.28
C SER A 260 3.99 -6.27 6.55
N ARG A 261 3.43 -7.29 7.20
CA ARG A 261 3.91 -7.76 8.50
C ARG A 261 4.35 -9.21 8.46
N VAL A 262 5.51 -9.47 9.03
CA VAL A 262 6.03 -10.83 9.20
C VAL A 262 5.63 -11.38 10.56
N SER A 263 5.19 -12.64 10.60
CA SER A 263 4.89 -13.37 11.84
C SER A 263 5.29 -14.85 11.74
N GLN A 264 5.58 -15.47 12.88
CA GLN A 264 5.93 -16.88 12.98
C GLN A 264 4.69 -17.80 12.84
N ARG A 265 3.53 -17.29 13.22
CA ARG A 265 2.28 -18.06 13.25
C ARG A 265 1.19 -17.38 12.45
N ARG A 266 0.12 -18.13 12.21
CA ARG A 266 -1.06 -17.69 11.46
C ARG A 266 -2.27 -17.62 12.39
N GLU A 267 -2.12 -16.88 13.48
CA GLU A 267 -3.11 -16.77 14.56
C GLU A 267 -3.90 -15.46 14.48
N VAL A 268 -4.98 -15.35 15.25
CA VAL A 268 -5.80 -14.12 15.35
C VAL A 268 -4.98 -12.91 15.77
N LYS A 269 -3.99 -13.09 16.68
CA LYS A 269 -3.11 -11.99 17.11
C LYS A 269 -2.26 -11.44 15.98
N ASP A 270 -1.84 -12.30 15.04
CA ASP A 270 -1.01 -11.92 13.89
C ASP A 270 -1.85 -11.16 12.86
N ALA A 271 -3.07 -11.63 12.59
CA ALA A 271 -4.05 -10.93 11.78
C ALA A 271 -4.44 -9.56 12.39
N ARG A 272 -4.60 -9.48 13.71
CA ARG A 272 -4.85 -8.20 14.39
C ARG A 272 -3.70 -7.22 14.23
N ALA A 273 -2.48 -7.71 14.34
CA ALA A 273 -1.29 -6.87 14.27
C ALA A 273 -1.16 -6.18 12.89
N VAL A 274 -1.47 -6.85 11.77
CA VAL A 274 -1.44 -6.22 10.45
C VAL A 274 -2.51 -5.13 10.31
N PHE A 275 -3.69 -5.31 10.93
CA PHE A 275 -4.72 -4.27 10.96
C PHE A 275 -4.29 -3.08 11.83
N GLN A 276 -3.64 -3.33 12.96
CA GLN A 276 -3.10 -2.27 13.82
C GLN A 276 -2.06 -1.43 13.09
N ASP A 277 -1.11 -2.09 12.40
CA ASP A 277 -0.10 -1.39 11.58
C ASP A 277 -0.75 -0.53 10.47
N GLY A 278 -1.80 -1.05 9.81
CA GLY A 278 -2.51 -0.30 8.76
C GLY A 278 -3.41 0.81 9.27
N LYS A 279 -3.94 0.71 10.49
CA LYS A 279 -4.88 1.68 11.07
C LYS A 279 -4.32 3.10 11.12
N ASP A 280 -3.02 3.25 11.39
CA ASP A 280 -2.38 4.56 11.49
C ASP A 280 -2.37 5.30 10.14
N LEU A 281 -2.44 4.58 9.03
CA LEU A 281 -2.54 5.13 7.69
C LEU A 281 -3.99 5.37 7.24
N MET A 282 -4.97 4.72 7.88
CA MET A 282 -6.38 4.90 7.56
C MET A 282 -6.89 6.23 8.11
N THR A 283 -7.24 7.14 7.20
CA THR A 283 -7.83 8.44 7.57
C THR A 283 -9.30 8.32 7.94
N LYS A 284 -9.94 7.22 7.54
CA LYS A 284 -11.35 6.91 7.75
C LYS A 284 -11.51 5.46 8.20
N ARG A 285 -12.63 5.18 8.84
CA ARG A 285 -13.02 3.81 9.16
C ARG A 285 -13.24 3.00 7.89
N PRO A 286 -12.76 1.75 7.82
CA PRO A 286 -13.04 0.87 6.69
C PRO A 286 -14.53 0.70 6.42
N LEU A 287 -14.91 0.67 5.15
CA LEU A 287 -16.24 0.29 4.68
C LEU A 287 -16.34 -1.23 4.54
N ALA A 288 -15.32 -1.83 3.96
CA ALA A 288 -15.25 -3.26 3.74
C ALA A 288 -13.82 -3.78 3.87
N ILE A 289 -13.69 -5.03 4.33
CA ILE A 289 -12.45 -5.79 4.31
C ILE A 289 -12.71 -7.10 3.57
N ILE A 290 -11.92 -7.38 2.54
CA ILE A 290 -12.01 -8.54 1.67
C ILE A 290 -10.84 -9.48 1.98
N HIS A 291 -11.12 -10.79 2.17
CA HIS A 291 -10.11 -11.79 2.48
C HIS A 291 -10.48 -13.18 1.93
N ASP A 292 -9.54 -14.12 1.91
CA ASP A 292 -9.70 -15.50 1.39
C ASP A 292 -10.58 -16.42 2.24
N GLY A 293 -10.91 -16.01 3.46
CA GLY A 293 -11.76 -16.76 4.39
C GLY A 293 -10.99 -17.47 5.51
N LEU A 294 -9.72 -17.14 5.74
CA LEU A 294 -9.02 -17.56 6.94
C LEU A 294 -9.80 -17.14 8.19
N GLN A 295 -10.07 -18.09 9.09
CA GLN A 295 -10.88 -17.87 10.30
C GLN A 295 -10.33 -16.72 11.17
N SER A 296 -9.02 -16.60 11.27
CA SER A 296 -8.35 -15.56 12.06
C SER A 296 -8.76 -14.13 11.65
N TYR A 297 -9.16 -13.90 10.40
CA TYR A 297 -9.60 -12.58 9.94
C TYR A 297 -10.93 -12.15 10.57
N ASN A 298 -11.88 -13.06 10.74
CA ASN A 298 -13.19 -12.72 11.30
C ASN A 298 -13.06 -12.15 12.71
N ASP A 299 -12.29 -12.83 13.55
CA ASP A 299 -12.05 -12.41 14.93
C ASP A 299 -11.18 -11.14 14.99
N ALA A 300 -10.16 -11.05 14.13
CA ALA A 300 -9.29 -9.88 14.06
C ALA A 300 -10.06 -8.63 13.61
N ILE A 301 -10.90 -8.70 12.58
CA ILE A 301 -11.74 -7.60 12.09
C ILE A 301 -12.72 -7.17 13.18
N THR A 302 -13.36 -8.13 13.85
CA THR A 302 -14.28 -7.82 14.95
C THR A 302 -13.54 -7.11 16.08
N ASN A 303 -12.40 -7.63 16.53
CA ASN A 303 -11.65 -7.05 17.64
C ASN A 303 -11.11 -5.65 17.32
N GLU A 304 -10.65 -5.41 16.08
CA GLU A 304 -10.00 -4.15 15.73
C GLU A 304 -10.97 -3.06 15.30
N PHE A 305 -12.13 -3.43 14.76
CA PHE A 305 -13.03 -2.49 14.13
C PHE A 305 -14.46 -2.51 14.69
N TYR A 306 -14.73 -3.27 15.77
CA TYR A 306 -16.05 -3.27 16.40
C TYR A 306 -16.42 -1.89 16.93
N THR A 307 -17.69 -1.51 16.79
CA THR A 307 -18.27 -0.31 17.39
C THR A 307 -19.73 -0.55 17.73
N ASN A 308 -20.16 0.06 18.82
CA ASN A 308 -21.55 0.11 19.23
C ASN A 308 -22.33 1.23 18.51
N THR A 309 -21.60 2.22 17.94
CA THR A 309 -22.18 3.40 17.28
C THR A 309 -21.69 3.46 15.84
N GLY A 310 -22.61 3.52 14.88
CA GLY A 310 -22.30 3.65 13.47
C GLY A 310 -22.40 2.34 12.67
N PRO A 311 -22.21 2.41 11.35
CA PRO A 311 -22.33 1.25 10.47
C PRO A 311 -21.23 0.23 10.77
N ARG A 312 -21.59 -1.06 10.71
CA ARG A 312 -20.62 -2.16 10.81
C ARG A 312 -19.79 -2.26 9.54
N ILE A 313 -18.52 -2.64 9.69
CA ILE A 313 -17.66 -2.95 8.54
C ILE A 313 -18.19 -4.20 7.85
N GLU A 314 -18.25 -4.16 6.52
CA GLU A 314 -18.56 -5.34 5.72
C GLU A 314 -17.36 -6.27 5.69
N ASN A 315 -17.50 -7.43 6.32
CA ASN A 315 -16.53 -8.50 6.29
C ASN A 315 -16.84 -9.42 5.11
N ILE A 316 -16.04 -9.37 4.05
CA ILE A 316 -16.31 -10.04 2.78
C ILE A 316 -15.32 -11.18 2.59
N ARG A 317 -15.84 -12.40 2.65
CA ARG A 317 -15.08 -13.58 2.28
C ARG A 317 -15.18 -13.81 0.77
N SER A 318 -14.03 -13.82 0.08
CA SER A 318 -13.91 -14.13 -1.35
C SER A 318 -13.05 -15.37 -1.54
N VAL A 319 -13.66 -16.49 -1.91
CA VAL A 319 -12.98 -17.80 -2.02
C VAL A 319 -12.89 -18.23 -3.48
N GLY A 320 -11.70 -18.13 -4.05
CA GLY A 320 -11.37 -18.70 -5.36
C GLY A 320 -12.03 -18.03 -6.56
N GLN A 321 -11.98 -18.68 -7.71
CA GLN A 321 -12.50 -18.19 -9.00
C GLN A 321 -14.02 -17.98 -9.04
N ARG A 322 -14.74 -18.46 -8.04
CA ARG A 322 -16.21 -18.37 -7.96
C ARG A 322 -16.74 -16.98 -7.60
N ASP A 323 -15.93 -16.15 -6.97
CA ASP A 323 -16.32 -14.86 -6.43
C ASP A 323 -15.86 -13.68 -7.29
N GLU A 324 -15.98 -13.80 -8.62
CA GLU A 324 -15.72 -12.74 -9.60
C GLU A 324 -14.31 -12.08 -9.46
N GLY A 325 -13.35 -12.81 -8.88
CA GLY A 325 -11.94 -12.39 -8.84
C GLY A 325 -11.64 -11.21 -7.90
N LEU A 326 -12.47 -10.96 -6.91
CA LEU A 326 -12.25 -9.86 -5.95
C LEU A 326 -10.88 -9.97 -5.24
N ASN A 327 -10.40 -11.18 -5.01
CA ASN A 327 -9.11 -11.40 -4.36
C ASN A 327 -7.91 -11.25 -5.32
N GLN A 328 -8.14 -11.14 -6.64
CA GLN A 328 -7.06 -11.06 -7.64
C GLN A 328 -6.10 -9.88 -7.44
N MET A 329 -6.57 -8.77 -6.85
CA MET A 329 -5.72 -7.61 -6.61
C MET A 329 -4.62 -7.95 -5.62
N ILE A 330 -4.96 -8.47 -4.44
CA ILE A 330 -3.98 -8.80 -3.40
C ILE A 330 -3.14 -10.03 -3.81
N GLU A 331 -3.69 -10.99 -4.54
CA GLU A 331 -2.95 -12.10 -5.11
C GLU A 331 -1.84 -11.63 -6.08
N ARG A 332 -2.10 -10.61 -6.91
CA ARG A 332 -1.07 -10.00 -7.80
C ARG A 332 0.02 -9.31 -6.99
N VAL A 333 -0.34 -8.64 -5.90
CA VAL A 333 0.64 -8.07 -4.97
C VAL A 333 1.51 -9.18 -4.39
N ASN A 334 0.91 -10.22 -3.84
CA ASN A 334 1.59 -11.37 -3.27
C ASN A 334 2.47 -12.09 -4.30
N ASN A 335 2.02 -12.24 -5.54
CA ASN A 335 2.84 -12.80 -6.63
C ASN A 335 4.05 -11.92 -6.96
N THR A 336 3.89 -10.59 -6.92
CA THR A 336 5.02 -9.65 -7.09
C THR A 336 6.06 -9.81 -5.98
N ILE A 337 5.61 -10.02 -4.74
CA ILE A 337 6.48 -10.26 -3.57
C ILE A 337 7.15 -11.63 -3.69
N ARG A 338 6.39 -12.67 -3.99
CA ARG A 338 6.89 -14.06 -4.16
C ARG A 338 7.96 -14.18 -5.24
N ASP A 339 7.81 -13.44 -6.31
CA ASP A 339 8.81 -13.36 -7.38
C ASP A 339 10.15 -12.74 -6.93
N LYS A 340 10.11 -11.82 -5.96
CA LYS A 340 11.32 -11.26 -5.36
C LYS A 340 11.94 -12.23 -4.36
N GLU A 341 11.11 -12.81 -3.50
CA GLU A 341 11.53 -13.77 -2.47
C GLU A 341 12.27 -14.98 -3.06
N LYS A 342 11.79 -15.56 -4.16
CA LYS A 342 12.46 -16.67 -4.85
C LYS A 342 13.92 -16.38 -5.23
N ARG A 343 14.27 -15.11 -5.47
CA ARG A 343 15.62 -14.68 -5.84
C ARG A 343 16.46 -14.22 -4.66
N MET A 344 15.84 -13.78 -3.59
CA MET A 344 16.51 -13.33 -2.36
C MET A 344 17.10 -14.48 -1.53
N ARG A 345 16.71 -15.73 -1.80
CA ARG A 345 17.21 -16.96 -1.16
C ARG A 345 17.21 -16.91 0.36
N GLY A 346 16.09 -16.50 0.93
CA GLY A 346 15.85 -16.57 2.36
C GLY A 346 16.39 -15.38 3.14
N MET A 347 15.74 -15.14 4.22
CA MET A 347 16.05 -14.14 5.22
C MET A 347 16.52 -14.91 6.46
N ASP A 348 17.53 -14.38 7.16
CA ASP A 348 18.16 -15.17 8.23
C ASP A 348 17.36 -15.14 9.55
N HIS A 349 16.56 -14.08 9.77
CA HIS A 349 15.77 -13.86 11.01
C HIS A 349 14.52 -13.05 10.69
N ASP A 350 13.50 -13.11 11.54
CA ASP A 350 12.24 -12.37 11.41
C ASP A 350 12.44 -10.86 11.27
N GLU A 351 13.35 -10.27 12.04
CA GLU A 351 13.66 -8.86 11.94
C GLU A 351 14.21 -8.49 10.55
N SER A 352 15.11 -9.30 10.00
CA SER A 352 15.63 -9.09 8.64
C SER A 352 14.56 -9.34 7.59
N ALA A 353 13.63 -10.28 7.82
CA ALA A 353 12.49 -10.53 6.98
C ALA A 353 11.52 -9.34 6.99
N GLN A 354 11.25 -8.76 8.17
CA GLN A 354 10.42 -7.57 8.30
C GLN A 354 11.01 -6.37 7.56
N ILE A 355 12.32 -6.09 7.72
CA ILE A 355 12.98 -5.00 6.99
C ILE A 355 12.90 -5.22 5.47
N ASN A 356 13.04 -6.46 5.00
CA ASN A 356 12.86 -6.77 3.58
C ASN A 356 11.42 -6.56 3.12
N ALA A 357 10.42 -6.97 3.91
CA ALA A 357 9.01 -6.74 3.62
C ALA A 357 8.70 -5.25 3.54
N ASP A 358 9.20 -4.44 4.49
CA ASP A 358 9.07 -2.98 4.47
C ASP A 358 9.71 -2.37 3.22
N GLY A 359 10.91 -2.83 2.84
CA GLY A 359 11.59 -2.36 1.64
C GLY A 359 10.86 -2.73 0.35
N ILE A 360 10.23 -3.92 0.28
CA ILE A 360 9.40 -4.33 -0.85
C ILE A 360 8.14 -3.48 -0.91
N ARG A 361 7.47 -3.22 0.23
CA ARG A 361 6.32 -2.32 0.34
C ARG A 361 6.66 -0.92 -0.15
N ILE A 362 7.73 -0.32 0.37
CA ILE A 362 8.19 1.01 -0.04
C ILE A 362 8.51 1.06 -1.54
N ASN A 363 9.21 0.05 -2.06
CA ASN A 363 9.51 -0.03 -3.48
C ASN A 363 8.25 -0.16 -4.33
N TYR A 364 7.27 -0.94 -3.88
CA TYR A 364 6.00 -1.14 -4.56
C TYR A 364 5.18 0.16 -4.57
N ASP A 365 5.04 0.82 -3.42
CA ASP A 365 4.17 1.98 -3.26
C ASP A 365 4.77 3.27 -3.84
N PHE A 366 6.07 3.51 -3.68
CA PHE A 366 6.67 4.82 -3.96
C PHE A 366 7.64 4.83 -5.14
N ILE A 367 8.21 3.69 -5.52
CA ILE A 367 9.29 3.65 -6.51
C ILE A 367 8.84 3.05 -7.84
N LYS A 368 8.06 1.95 -7.79
CA LYS A 368 7.69 1.19 -8.99
C LYS A 368 6.39 1.71 -9.59
N PRO A 369 6.37 2.21 -10.86
CA PRO A 369 5.12 2.51 -11.57
C PRO A 369 4.28 1.25 -11.77
N ASN A 370 2.96 1.41 -11.69
CA ASN A 370 1.99 0.34 -11.88
C ASN A 370 1.18 0.58 -13.16
N MET A 371 1.26 -0.33 -14.12
CA MET A 371 0.53 -0.21 -15.38
C MET A 371 -1.00 -0.16 -15.19
N GLY A 372 -1.53 -0.86 -14.19
CA GLY A 372 -2.95 -0.82 -13.89
C GLY A 372 -3.41 0.45 -13.12
N LEU A 373 -2.51 1.40 -12.91
CA LEU A 373 -2.75 2.74 -12.37
C LEU A 373 -2.27 3.81 -13.37
N ASP A 374 -2.34 3.53 -14.66
CA ASP A 374 -1.93 4.43 -15.74
C ASP A 374 -0.47 4.95 -15.60
N GLY A 375 0.41 4.08 -15.13
CA GLY A 375 1.82 4.40 -14.91
C GLY A 375 2.13 5.15 -13.62
N LYS A 376 1.13 5.47 -12.80
CA LYS A 376 1.35 6.03 -11.46
C LYS A 376 1.87 4.96 -10.51
N THR A 377 2.56 5.40 -9.46
CA THR A 377 2.81 4.55 -8.30
C THR A 377 1.55 4.47 -7.42
N PRO A 378 1.36 3.43 -6.60
CA PRO A 378 0.26 3.38 -5.63
C PRO A 378 0.20 4.61 -4.73
N ALA A 379 1.35 5.14 -4.29
CA ALA A 379 1.40 6.37 -3.49
C ALA A 379 0.85 7.58 -4.26
N GLN A 380 1.22 7.75 -5.54
CA GLN A 380 0.67 8.81 -6.38
C GLN A 380 -0.84 8.62 -6.61
N ALA A 381 -1.31 7.40 -6.77
CA ALA A 381 -2.74 7.11 -6.88
C ALA A 381 -3.49 7.42 -5.57
N ALA A 382 -2.83 7.24 -4.42
CA ALA A 382 -3.33 7.60 -3.09
C ALA A 382 -3.10 9.08 -2.73
N GLY A 383 -2.83 9.95 -3.70
CA GLY A 383 -2.65 11.39 -3.49
C GLY A 383 -1.31 11.80 -2.87
N LEU A 384 -0.38 10.86 -2.64
CA LEU A 384 0.95 11.11 -2.10
C LEU A 384 1.96 11.40 -3.22
N ASP A 385 1.83 12.54 -3.90
CA ASP A 385 2.83 12.96 -4.85
C ASP A 385 4.00 13.65 -4.13
N LEU A 386 5.06 12.88 -3.92
CA LEU A 386 6.27 13.37 -3.27
C LEU A 386 7.28 14.01 -4.25
N GLY A 387 6.95 14.22 -5.52
CA GLY A 387 7.89 14.74 -6.52
C GLY A 387 9.14 13.86 -6.64
N LEU A 388 8.98 12.54 -6.61
CA LEU A 388 10.12 11.61 -6.68
C LEU A 388 10.65 11.46 -8.10
N ASP A 389 9.86 11.83 -9.11
CA ASP A 389 10.15 11.62 -10.53
C ASP A 389 11.24 12.57 -11.07
N ASP A 390 11.56 13.65 -10.34
CA ASP A 390 12.61 14.60 -10.69
C ASP A 390 14.03 14.02 -10.48
N GLY A 391 14.25 12.77 -10.89
CA GLY A 391 15.56 12.12 -10.80
C GLY A 391 15.53 10.70 -10.23
N ILE A 392 16.47 10.38 -9.33
CA ILE A 392 16.55 9.05 -8.72
C ILE A 392 15.53 8.95 -7.58
N ARG A 393 14.41 8.23 -7.79
CA ARG A 393 13.30 8.12 -6.84
C ARG A 393 13.74 7.71 -5.44
N TRP A 394 14.58 6.67 -5.30
CA TRP A 394 15.14 6.28 -4.00
C TRP A 394 15.92 7.41 -3.32
N GLN A 395 16.70 8.18 -4.09
CA GLN A 395 17.46 9.28 -3.54
C GLN A 395 16.55 10.40 -3.00
N ASN A 396 15.53 10.74 -3.77
CA ASN A 396 14.57 11.77 -3.38
C ASN A 396 13.78 11.33 -2.15
N LEU A 397 13.34 10.06 -2.08
CA LEU A 397 12.65 9.52 -0.92
C LEU A 397 13.53 9.55 0.35
N ILE A 398 14.77 9.07 0.26
CA ILE A 398 15.72 9.06 1.40
C ILE A 398 16.04 10.50 1.87
N ARG A 399 16.18 11.45 0.94
CA ARG A 399 16.38 12.87 1.28
C ARG A 399 15.20 13.41 2.10
N ARG A 400 13.96 13.18 1.65
CA ARG A 400 12.75 13.61 2.36
C ARG A 400 12.66 12.96 3.73
N ALA A 401 12.83 11.65 3.82
CA ALA A 401 12.82 10.90 5.06
C ALA A 401 13.86 11.43 6.07
N THR A 402 15.08 11.75 5.59
CA THR A 402 16.13 12.28 6.48
C THR A 402 15.87 13.71 6.93
N VAL A 403 15.24 14.54 6.10
CA VAL A 403 14.84 15.90 6.47
C VAL A 403 13.76 15.84 7.53
N SER A 404 12.74 15.00 7.38
CA SER A 404 11.68 14.79 8.36
C SER A 404 12.23 14.38 9.72
N LEU A 405 13.15 13.41 9.78
CA LEU A 405 13.80 13.00 11.03
C LEU A 405 14.59 14.14 11.74
N VAL A 406 15.11 15.11 10.98
CA VAL A 406 15.87 16.24 11.54
C VAL A 406 14.95 17.36 12.02
N THR A 407 13.77 17.50 11.41
CA THR A 407 12.82 18.58 11.72
C THR A 407 11.78 18.20 12.78
N GLY A 408 11.71 16.91 13.19
CA GLY A 408 10.79 16.46 14.24
C GLY A 408 9.32 16.66 13.89
N SER A 409 9.01 16.55 12.61
CA SER A 409 7.62 16.65 12.09
C SER A 409 7.14 15.31 11.63
#